data_9c1a4acee134fec7d7e11e7ea6fab96e
#
_entry.id   9c1a4acee134fec7d7e11e7ea6fab96e
#
_cell.length_a   1.000
_cell.length_b   1.000
_cell.length_c   1.000
_cell.angle_alpha   90.00
_cell.angle_beta   90.00
_cell.angle_gamma   90.00
#
_symmetry.space_group_name_H-M   'P 1'
#
loop_
_entity.id
_entity.type
_entity.pdbx_description
1 polymer ?
#
loop_
_entity_poly.entity_id
_entity_poly.type
_entity_poly.pdbx_seq_one_letter_code
_entity_poly.pdbx_strand_id
1 'polypeptide(L)'
;MKKIILASSSPYRRALLHRLGLAFDSIAPNIDETALENEGPAALVSRLAYAKALAVAAHHPAAIIIGSDQVATINNEILTKPGNLENAFQQLSTCSGNTVTFYTSLCVLDGVSGKHHKIVRPFIVGFRELSEQ
;
A
#
# COMPACT_ATOMS: atom_id res chain seq x y z
N MET A 1 21.80 -13.09 -11.35
CA MET A 1 20.55 -12.32 -11.35
C MET A 1 20.13 -12.04 -9.91
N LYS A 2 19.78 -10.79 -9.60
CA LYS A 2 19.36 -10.45 -8.23
C LYS A 2 17.98 -11.02 -7.93
N LYS A 3 17.83 -11.54 -6.73
CA LYS A 3 16.55 -12.02 -6.25
C LYS A 3 15.58 -10.85 -6.05
N ILE A 4 14.32 -11.03 -6.41
CA ILE A 4 13.27 -10.03 -6.19
C ILE A 4 12.41 -10.49 -5.02
N ILE A 5 12.16 -9.61 -4.07
CA ILE A 5 11.32 -9.90 -2.92
C ILE A 5 10.23 -8.83 -2.81
N LEU A 6 8.99 -9.27 -2.71
CA LEU A 6 7.85 -8.39 -2.42
C LEU A 6 7.68 -8.28 -0.91
N ALA A 7 7.84 -7.08 -0.38
CA ALA A 7 7.65 -6.80 1.04
C ALA A 7 6.17 -6.56 1.32
N SER A 8 5.38 -7.62 1.31
CA SER A 8 3.93 -7.53 1.48
C SER A 8 3.35 -8.88 1.89
N SER A 9 2.32 -8.84 2.72
CA SER A 9 1.49 -10.00 3.03
C SER A 9 0.21 -10.02 2.19
N SER A 10 0.03 -9.06 1.29
CA SER A 10 -1.19 -8.94 0.49
C SER A 10 -1.25 -9.97 -0.64
N PRO A 11 -2.24 -10.88 -0.65
CA PRO A 11 -2.42 -11.81 -1.76
C PRO A 11 -2.71 -11.11 -3.09
N TYR A 12 -3.37 -9.97 -3.03
CA TYR A 12 -3.71 -9.18 -4.22
C TYR A 12 -2.46 -8.64 -4.91
N ARG A 13 -1.55 -8.03 -4.14
CA ARG A 13 -0.29 -7.51 -4.70
C ARG A 13 0.57 -8.63 -5.26
N ARG A 14 0.60 -9.76 -4.57
CA ARG A 14 1.32 -10.95 -5.03
C ARG A 14 0.78 -11.44 -6.37
N ALA A 15 -0.55 -11.49 -6.50
CA ALA A 15 -1.19 -11.90 -7.75
C ALA A 15 -0.88 -10.93 -8.89
N LEU A 16 -0.82 -9.63 -8.62
CA LEU A 16 -0.48 -8.63 -9.63
C LEU A 16 0.93 -8.84 -10.19
N LEU A 17 1.92 -9.10 -9.31
CA LEU A 17 3.28 -9.34 -9.76
C LEU A 17 3.40 -10.65 -10.55
N HIS A 18 2.65 -11.67 -10.18
CA HIS A 18 2.62 -12.92 -10.96
C HIS A 18 2.11 -12.68 -12.38
N ARG A 19 1.12 -11.81 -12.54
CA ARG A 19 0.60 -11.47 -13.87
C ARG A 19 1.64 -10.78 -14.74
N LEU A 20 2.61 -10.10 -14.15
CA LEU A 20 3.70 -9.47 -14.88
C LEU A 20 4.78 -10.45 -15.29
N GLY A 21 4.66 -11.71 -14.90
CA GLY A 21 5.64 -12.75 -15.25
C GLY A 21 6.92 -12.70 -14.44
N LEU A 22 6.93 -11.97 -13.33
CA LEU A 22 8.11 -11.86 -12.47
C LEU A 22 8.20 -13.04 -11.51
N ALA A 23 9.40 -13.59 -11.38
CA ALA A 23 9.70 -14.57 -10.34
C ALA A 23 10.15 -13.81 -9.08
N PHE A 24 9.47 -14.02 -7.97
CA PHE A 24 9.77 -13.30 -6.74
C PHE A 24 9.35 -14.13 -5.51
N ASP A 25 9.95 -13.79 -4.37
CA ASP A 25 9.48 -14.27 -3.07
C ASP A 25 8.65 -13.17 -2.41
N SER A 26 7.77 -13.55 -1.51
CA SER A 26 6.94 -12.62 -0.76
C SER A 26 7.23 -12.78 0.73
N ILE A 27 7.57 -11.68 1.39
CA ILE A 27 7.89 -11.67 2.82
C ILE A 27 7.07 -10.54 3.47
N ALA A 28 6.33 -10.90 4.52
CA ALA A 28 5.56 -9.91 5.25
C ALA A 28 6.51 -8.99 6.03
N PRO A 29 6.47 -7.67 5.80
CA PRO A 29 7.24 -6.73 6.59
C PRO A 29 6.61 -6.55 7.96
N ASN A 30 7.43 -6.49 8.98
CA ASN A 30 6.95 -6.26 10.35
C ASN A 30 7.37 -4.85 10.76
N ILE A 31 6.51 -3.87 10.50
CA ILE A 31 6.75 -2.47 10.81
C ILE A 31 5.54 -1.84 11.48
N ASP A 32 5.75 -0.73 12.16
CA ASP A 32 4.68 0.10 12.69
C ASP A 32 4.10 0.94 11.56
N GLU A 33 2.83 0.74 11.24
CA GLU A 33 2.15 1.43 10.16
C GLU A 33 1.36 2.66 10.64
N THR A 34 1.56 3.08 11.87
CA THR A 34 0.88 4.25 12.44
C THR A 34 1.29 5.52 11.71
N ALA A 35 0.32 6.34 11.34
CA ALA A 35 0.58 7.64 10.73
C ALA A 35 1.24 8.57 11.74
N LEU A 36 2.18 9.39 11.24
CA LEU A 36 2.81 10.43 12.05
C LEU A 36 1.86 11.63 12.16
N GLU A 37 2.06 12.43 13.22
CA GLU A 37 1.28 13.64 13.40
C GLU A 37 1.42 14.55 12.18
N ASN A 38 0.31 15.06 11.66
CA ASN A 38 0.24 15.93 10.48
C ASN A 38 0.76 15.29 9.18
N GLU A 39 0.84 13.96 9.14
CA GLU A 39 1.25 13.27 7.93
C GLU A 39 0.06 13.07 6.99
N GLY A 40 0.13 13.65 5.78
CA GLY A 40 -0.91 13.47 4.77
C GLY A 40 -0.86 12.07 4.14
N PRO A 41 -1.92 11.69 3.40
CA PRO A 41 -2.01 10.34 2.84
C PRO A 41 -0.90 10.01 1.84
N ALA A 42 -0.51 10.93 0.97
CA ALA A 42 0.57 10.68 0.02
C ALA A 42 1.91 10.45 0.73
N ALA A 43 2.21 11.29 1.73
CA ALA A 43 3.43 11.16 2.50
C ALA A 43 3.43 9.84 3.31
N LEU A 44 2.30 9.48 3.88
CA LEU A 44 2.15 8.25 4.65
C LEU A 44 2.45 7.02 3.80
N VAL A 45 1.79 6.87 2.63
CA VAL A 45 1.99 5.69 1.79
C VAL A 45 3.40 5.63 1.22
N SER A 46 4.01 6.78 0.91
CA SER A 46 5.39 6.84 0.44
C SER A 46 6.36 6.36 1.52
N ARG A 47 6.19 6.87 2.72
CA ARG A 47 7.02 6.48 3.86
C ARG A 47 6.88 4.99 4.19
N LEU A 48 5.65 4.49 4.21
CA LEU A 48 5.38 3.09 4.55
C LEU A 48 5.91 2.13 3.49
N ALA A 49 5.80 2.48 2.20
CA ALA A 49 6.36 1.64 1.15
C ALA A 49 7.87 1.47 1.32
N TYR A 50 8.57 2.57 1.61
CA TYR A 50 10.00 2.53 1.84
C TYR A 50 10.35 1.77 3.13
N ALA A 51 9.62 2.02 4.21
CA ALA A 51 9.85 1.35 5.48
C ALA A 51 9.66 -0.16 5.36
N LYS A 52 8.64 -0.60 4.62
CA LYS A 52 8.41 -2.01 4.35
C LYS A 52 9.56 -2.63 3.58
N ALA A 53 10.05 -1.93 2.55
CA ALA A 53 11.19 -2.40 1.76
C ALA A 53 12.46 -2.49 2.61
N LEU A 54 12.73 -1.47 3.44
CA LEU A 54 13.89 -1.47 4.32
C LEU A 54 13.85 -2.61 5.33
N ALA A 55 12.68 -2.88 5.91
CA ALA A 55 12.54 -3.94 6.91
C ALA A 55 12.91 -5.31 6.34
N VAL A 56 12.54 -5.56 5.09
CA VAL A 56 12.88 -6.81 4.40
C VAL A 56 14.34 -6.81 3.95
N ALA A 57 14.84 -5.68 3.46
CA ALA A 57 16.23 -5.57 2.99
C ALA A 57 17.24 -5.82 4.11
N ALA A 58 16.87 -5.52 5.37
CA ALA A 58 17.75 -5.77 6.51
C ALA A 58 18.13 -7.26 6.63
N HIS A 59 17.26 -8.16 6.18
CA HIS A 59 17.49 -9.60 6.20
C HIS A 59 17.86 -10.17 4.84
N HIS A 60 17.82 -9.36 3.78
CA HIS A 60 18.09 -9.78 2.40
C HIS A 60 18.88 -8.70 1.66
N PRO A 61 20.11 -8.41 2.10
CA PRO A 61 20.86 -7.24 1.60
C PRO A 61 21.30 -7.35 0.13
N ALA A 62 21.21 -8.52 -0.47
CA ALA A 62 21.59 -8.70 -1.87
C ALA A 62 20.41 -8.72 -2.83
N ALA A 63 19.18 -8.49 -2.32
CA ALA A 63 17.98 -8.60 -3.12
C ALA A 63 17.47 -7.23 -3.59
N ILE A 64 16.61 -7.24 -4.61
CA ILE A 64 15.80 -6.10 -4.98
C ILE A 64 14.47 -6.26 -4.24
N ILE A 65 14.08 -5.24 -3.48
CA ILE A 65 12.89 -5.29 -2.65
C ILE A 65 11.83 -4.35 -3.22
N ILE A 66 10.60 -4.82 -3.33
CA ILE A 66 9.47 -4.01 -3.75
C ILE A 66 8.56 -3.82 -2.54
N GLY A 67 8.40 -2.57 -2.12
CA GLY A 67 7.46 -2.18 -1.08
C GLY A 67 6.30 -1.41 -1.68
N SER A 68 5.14 -1.51 -1.07
CA SER A 68 3.94 -0.81 -1.55
C SER A 68 2.99 -0.58 -0.39
N ASP A 69 2.24 0.51 -0.47
CA ASP A 69 1.16 0.78 0.48
C ASP A 69 0.01 1.48 -0.23
N GLN A 70 -1.15 1.46 0.38
CA GLN A 70 -2.34 2.09 -0.18
C GLN A 70 -3.25 2.55 0.95
N VAL A 71 -3.76 3.77 0.82
CA VAL A 71 -4.80 4.28 1.72
C VAL A 71 -5.90 4.92 0.90
N ALA A 72 -7.11 4.90 1.44
CA ALA A 72 -8.26 5.59 0.87
C ALA A 72 -8.63 6.77 1.74
N THR A 73 -9.06 7.87 1.12
CA THR A 73 -9.49 9.05 1.86
C THR A 73 -10.85 9.53 1.37
N ILE A 74 -11.65 10.08 2.29
CA ILE A 74 -12.87 10.85 1.99
C ILE A 74 -12.70 12.19 2.68
N ASN A 75 -12.88 13.28 1.94
CA ASN A 75 -12.73 14.64 2.50
C ASN A 75 -11.42 14.82 3.26
N ASN A 76 -10.34 14.25 2.74
CA ASN A 76 -8.99 14.26 3.32
C ASN A 76 -8.83 13.47 4.61
N GLU A 77 -9.84 12.71 5.01
CA GLU A 77 -9.73 11.80 6.14
C GLU A 77 -9.34 10.40 5.64
N ILE A 78 -8.31 9.82 6.27
CA ILE A 78 -7.83 8.49 5.92
C ILE A 78 -8.82 7.46 6.48
N LEU A 79 -9.28 6.56 5.59
CA LEU A 79 -10.15 5.46 5.99
C LEU A 79 -9.29 4.32 6.52
N THR A 80 -9.66 3.79 7.67
CA THR A 80 -8.96 2.63 8.24
C THR A 80 -9.45 1.35 7.59
N LYS A 81 -8.62 0.30 7.63
CA LYS A 81 -9.04 -1.01 7.17
C LYS A 81 -10.16 -1.53 8.05
N PRO A 82 -11.25 -2.07 7.48
CA PRO A 82 -12.31 -2.63 8.30
C PRO A 82 -11.78 -3.84 9.09
N GLY A 83 -12.04 -3.84 10.39
CA GLY A 83 -11.64 -4.93 11.26
C GLY A 83 -12.67 -6.06 11.33
N ASN A 84 -13.90 -5.79 10.89
CA ASN A 84 -14.98 -6.77 10.87
C ASN A 84 -16.05 -6.31 9.88
N LEU A 85 -17.10 -7.12 9.74
CA LEU A 85 -18.17 -6.85 8.77
C LEU A 85 -18.91 -5.54 9.05
N GLU A 86 -19.14 -5.24 10.32
CA GLU A 86 -19.82 -4.01 10.73
C GLU A 86 -19.02 -2.77 10.32
N ASN A 87 -17.71 -2.78 10.57
CA ASN A 87 -16.85 -1.67 10.18
C ASN A 87 -16.80 -1.51 8.65
N ALA A 88 -16.76 -2.61 7.92
CA ALA A 88 -16.80 -2.57 6.46
C ALA A 88 -18.09 -1.94 5.96
N PHE A 89 -19.22 -2.30 6.56
CA PHE A 89 -20.51 -1.74 6.19
C PHE A 89 -20.58 -0.24 6.47
N GLN A 90 -20.08 0.21 7.62
CA GLN A 90 -20.05 1.63 7.96
C GLN A 90 -19.18 2.41 6.98
N GLN A 91 -18.02 1.88 6.61
CA GLN A 91 -17.13 2.55 5.63
C GLN A 91 -17.79 2.66 4.27
N LEU A 92 -18.46 1.59 3.80
CA LEU A 92 -19.19 1.63 2.54
C LEU A 92 -20.31 2.66 2.56
N SER A 93 -21.04 2.75 3.67
CA SER A 93 -22.09 3.75 3.82
C SER A 93 -21.54 5.16 3.76
N THR A 94 -20.39 5.40 4.37
CA THR A 94 -19.71 6.69 4.33
C THR A 94 -19.27 7.06 2.91
N CYS A 95 -18.90 6.06 2.10
CA CYS A 95 -18.49 6.28 0.71
C CYS A 95 -19.65 6.60 -0.22
N SER A 96 -20.89 6.22 0.16
CA SER A 96 -22.06 6.42 -0.70
C SER A 96 -22.27 7.90 -1.03
N GLY A 97 -22.37 8.23 -2.30
CA GLY A 97 -22.55 9.60 -2.77
C GLY A 97 -21.31 10.48 -2.68
N ASN A 98 -20.18 9.95 -2.24
CA ASN A 98 -18.94 10.70 -2.06
C ASN A 98 -17.86 10.27 -3.05
N THR A 99 -16.83 11.10 -3.17
CA THR A 99 -15.65 10.80 -3.95
C THR A 99 -14.57 10.29 -3.01
N VAL A 100 -14.01 9.14 -3.33
CA VAL A 100 -12.90 8.54 -2.56
C VAL A 100 -11.63 8.68 -3.37
N THR A 101 -10.57 9.15 -2.73
CA THR A 101 -9.25 9.20 -3.34
C THR A 101 -8.38 8.10 -2.74
N PHE A 102 -7.85 7.24 -3.61
CA PHE A 102 -6.90 6.20 -3.23
C PHE A 102 -5.51 6.69 -3.54
N TYR A 103 -4.62 6.64 -2.55
CA TYR A 103 -3.19 6.91 -2.75
C TYR A 103 -2.46 5.59 -2.71
N THR A 104 -1.80 5.26 -3.81
CA THR A 104 -1.03 4.02 -3.93
C THR A 104 0.44 4.37 -4.12
N SER A 105 1.30 3.74 -3.36
CA SER A 105 2.74 3.94 -3.44
C SER A 105 3.45 2.68 -3.88
N LEU A 106 4.62 2.88 -4.48
CA LEU A 106 5.52 1.81 -4.85
C LEU A 106 6.94 2.28 -4.55
N CYS A 107 7.72 1.40 -3.91
CA CYS A 107 9.13 1.63 -3.67
C CYS A 107 9.91 0.44 -4.19
N VAL A 108 10.91 0.70 -5.03
CA VAL A 108 11.86 -0.33 -5.47
C VAL A 108 13.19 0.00 -4.82
N LEU A 109 13.69 -0.90 -3.99
CA LEU A 109 14.93 -0.72 -3.24
C LEU A 109 15.95 -1.75 -3.66
N ASP A 110 17.13 -1.28 -4.05
CA ASP A 110 18.28 -2.17 -4.29
C ASP A 110 19.00 -2.37 -2.95
N GLY A 111 18.93 -3.59 -2.43
CA GLY A 111 19.52 -3.90 -1.13
C GLY A 111 21.03 -3.78 -1.10
N VAL A 112 21.70 -3.94 -2.26
CA VAL A 112 23.17 -3.84 -2.32
C VAL A 112 23.63 -2.38 -2.22
N SER A 113 23.07 -1.50 -3.05
CA SER A 113 23.50 -0.10 -3.13
C SER A 113 22.76 0.82 -2.18
N GLY A 114 21.59 0.44 -1.71
CA GLY A 114 20.71 1.28 -0.94
C GLY A 114 19.94 2.31 -1.77
N LYS A 115 20.12 2.31 -3.08
CA LYS A 115 19.39 3.20 -3.97
C LYS A 115 17.94 2.77 -4.09
N HIS A 116 17.05 3.74 -4.17
CA HIS A 116 15.62 3.43 -4.27
C HIS A 116 14.90 4.46 -5.13
N HIS A 117 13.75 4.01 -5.67
CA HIS A 117 12.79 4.88 -6.35
C HIS A 117 11.45 4.74 -5.68
N LYS A 118 10.77 5.86 -5.47
CA LYS A 118 9.43 5.90 -4.88
C LYS A 118 8.49 6.63 -5.83
N ILE A 119 7.30 6.07 -5.99
CA ILE A 119 6.23 6.66 -6.79
C ILE A 119 4.96 6.65 -5.96
N VAL A 120 4.20 7.73 -6.00
CA VAL A 120 2.86 7.79 -5.40
C VAL A 120 1.90 8.25 -6.49
N ARG A 121 0.79 7.53 -6.62
CA ARG A 121 -0.26 7.86 -7.61
C ARG A 121 -1.61 7.95 -6.92
N PRO A 122 -2.32 9.07 -7.08
CA PRO A 122 -3.69 9.17 -6.62
C PRO A 122 -4.66 8.59 -7.67
N PHE A 123 -5.69 7.91 -7.19
CA PHE A 123 -6.83 7.48 -8.01
C PHE A 123 -8.09 8.02 -7.40
N ILE A 124 -8.89 8.74 -8.18
CA ILE A 124 -10.12 9.33 -7.71
C ILE A 124 -11.28 8.48 -8.22
N VAL A 125 -12.10 7.99 -7.29
CA VAL A 125 -13.26 7.16 -7.61
C VAL A 125 -14.50 7.82 -7.04
N GLY A 126 -15.46 8.14 -7.90
CA GLY A 126 -16.75 8.63 -7.46
C GLY A 126 -17.69 7.46 -7.22
N PHE A 127 -18.30 7.42 -6.05
CA PHE A 127 -19.28 6.40 -5.71
C PHE A 127 -20.67 6.94 -5.93
N ARG A 128 -21.51 6.18 -6.62
CA ARG A 128 -22.91 6.53 -6.74
C ARG A 128 -23.57 6.46 -5.38
N GLU A 129 -24.57 7.32 -5.18
CA GLU A 129 -25.45 7.17 -4.04
C GLU A 129 -26.09 5.79 -4.08
N LEU A 130 -25.93 5.03 -2.99
CA LEU A 130 -26.50 3.68 -2.93
C LEU A 130 -28.01 3.75 -2.80
N SER A 131 -28.68 3.02 -3.66
CA SER A 131 -30.14 2.90 -3.66
C SER A 131 -30.53 1.65 -2.90
N GLU A 132 -31.63 1.74 -2.14
CA GLU A 132 -32.17 0.59 -1.39
C GLU A 132 -33.04 -0.32 -2.25
N GLN A 133 -33.07 -0.14 -3.51
CA GLN A 133 -33.86 -0.96 -4.41
C GLN A 133 -33.30 -2.35 -4.60
#